data_361da44cf5d91f9db426da682674c92c
#
_entry.id   361da44cf5d91f9db426da682674c92c
#
_cell.length_a   1.000
_cell.length_b   1.000
_cell.length_c   1.000
_cell.angle_alpha   90.00
_cell.angle_beta   90.00
_cell.angle_gamma   90.00
#
_symmetry.space_group_name_H-M   'P 1'
#
loop_
_entity.id
_entity.type
_entity.pdbx_description
1 polymer ?
#
loop_
_entity_poly.entity_id
_entity_poly.type
_entity_poly.pdbx_seq_one_letter_code
_entity_poly.pdbx_strand_id
1 'polypeptide(L)'
;VEYNSYGPTYSVESNVKNKIDRVKAYKLDSIPVKTMSFLYFNKFESSYQTNFQNNQIPDKEFKLNSKTNTINISNSGIDSLGQIIYRNFKTKEIKFRVMESITDAYLVEDNWLEINWTIFDEYKEIEGYKVQKAGGYFRGRKYIVWFTREIPCSYGPWKLFGLPGLILETYDPKLKNGKRAVNICYPCIFDFEIEKPKEKNSRTIKEHVYYRDHPHL
;
A
#
# COMPACT_ATOMS: atom_id res chain seq x y z
N VAL A 1 -9.98 2.91 -9.79
CA VAL A 1 -10.31 1.63 -9.14
C VAL A 1 -10.10 1.74 -7.65
N GLU A 2 -11.07 1.31 -6.89
CA GLU A 2 -11.03 1.29 -5.43
C GLU A 2 -10.71 -0.12 -4.94
N TYR A 3 -9.80 -0.23 -3.99
CA TYR A 3 -9.39 -1.49 -3.38
C TYR A 3 -9.63 -1.49 -1.87
N ASN A 4 -10.14 -2.59 -1.34
CA ASN A 4 -10.13 -2.89 0.08
C ASN A 4 -8.94 -3.80 0.42
N SER A 5 -8.26 -3.49 1.51
CA SER A 5 -7.26 -4.37 2.12
C SER A 5 -7.93 -5.39 3.03
N TYR A 6 -7.40 -6.60 3.06
CA TYR A 6 -7.86 -7.68 3.94
C TYR A 6 -6.67 -8.45 4.52
N GLY A 7 -6.88 -9.09 5.65
CA GLY A 7 -5.87 -9.88 6.35
C GLY A 7 -5.65 -9.42 7.78
N PRO A 8 -4.79 -10.12 8.52
CA PRO A 8 -4.50 -9.78 9.91
C PRO A 8 -3.78 -8.43 9.99
N THR A 9 -4.14 -7.64 10.99
CA THR A 9 -3.44 -6.41 11.34
C THR A 9 -2.22 -6.75 12.19
N TYR A 10 -1.05 -6.26 11.79
CA TYR A 10 0.16 -6.38 12.60
C TYR A 10 0.47 -5.02 13.24
N SER A 11 0.67 -5.01 14.56
CA SER A 11 1.27 -3.87 15.24
C SER A 11 2.79 -3.95 15.12
N VAL A 12 3.42 -2.86 14.74
CA VAL A 12 4.89 -2.77 14.70
C VAL A 12 5.39 -2.45 16.10
N GLU A 13 6.26 -3.31 16.66
CA GLU A 13 7.02 -2.97 17.86
C GLU A 13 8.05 -1.90 17.51
N SER A 14 7.92 -0.70 18.06
CA SER A 14 9.00 0.27 18.04
C SER A 14 9.97 -0.05 19.17
N ASN A 15 11.21 -0.44 18.83
CA ASN A 15 12.32 -0.52 19.77
C ASN A 15 12.74 0.88 20.19
N VAL A 16 12.15 1.40 21.25
CA VAL A 16 12.68 2.57 21.94
C VAL A 16 13.86 2.12 22.78
N LYS A 17 15.07 2.49 22.35
CA LYS A 17 16.32 2.29 23.11
C LYS A 17 16.35 3.23 24.30
N ASN A 18 15.56 2.99 25.30
CA ASN A 18 15.82 3.45 26.68
C ASN A 18 15.03 2.55 27.62
N LYS A 19 15.69 2.14 28.70
CA LYS A 19 15.34 1.29 29.82
C LYS A 19 13.93 1.46 30.40
N ILE A 20 12.89 1.30 29.62
CA ILE A 20 11.53 1.12 30.09
C ILE A 20 11.01 -0.14 29.44
N ASP A 21 10.72 -1.09 30.28
CA ASP A 21 10.24 -2.43 30.04
C ASP A 21 9.62 -2.71 28.66
N ARG A 22 10.06 -3.85 28.08
CA ARG A 22 9.47 -4.48 26.91
C ARG A 22 7.95 -4.45 27.00
N VAL A 23 7.34 -3.54 26.26
CA VAL A 23 5.90 -3.61 26.02
C VAL A 23 5.68 -4.90 25.24
N LYS A 24 5.14 -5.92 25.88
CA LYS A 24 4.68 -7.12 25.20
C LYS A 24 3.67 -6.67 24.15
N ALA A 25 3.96 -6.98 22.89
CA ALA A 25 3.00 -6.77 21.82
C ALA A 25 1.75 -7.59 22.17
N TYR A 26 0.71 -6.90 22.56
CA TYR A 26 -0.60 -7.53 22.66
C TYR A 26 -1.06 -7.78 21.23
N LYS A 27 -1.36 -9.03 20.93
CA LYS A 27 -2.15 -9.40 19.77
C LYS A 27 -3.51 -8.71 19.97
N LEU A 28 -3.66 -7.52 19.42
CA LEU A 28 -4.96 -6.92 19.30
C LEU A 28 -5.77 -7.86 18.42
N ASP A 29 -6.71 -8.58 19.01
CA ASP A 29 -7.65 -9.38 18.27
C ASP A 29 -8.31 -8.45 17.27
N SER A 30 -7.93 -8.70 16.06
CA SER A 30 -8.15 -7.96 14.85
C SER A 30 -9.56 -7.41 14.71
N ILE A 31 -9.70 -6.11 14.93
CA ILE A 31 -10.67 -5.35 14.14
C ILE A 31 -9.97 -5.20 12.79
N PRO A 32 -10.49 -5.78 11.71
CA PRO A 32 -9.89 -5.60 10.40
C PRO A 32 -9.95 -4.11 10.06
N VAL A 33 -8.81 -3.43 10.09
CA VAL A 33 -8.72 -2.05 9.60
C VAL A 33 -8.91 -2.13 8.10
N LYS A 34 -10.12 -1.81 7.66
CA LYS A 34 -10.50 -1.79 6.26
C LYS A 34 -9.85 -0.55 5.64
N THR A 35 -8.66 -0.69 5.11
CA THR A 35 -7.96 0.41 4.45
C THR A 35 -8.45 0.49 3.02
N MET A 36 -9.05 1.62 2.65
CA MET A 36 -9.43 1.92 1.28
C MET A 36 -8.26 2.53 0.54
N SER A 37 -8.09 2.13 -0.71
CA SER A 37 -7.05 2.63 -1.59
C SER A 37 -7.60 2.84 -2.99
N PHE A 38 -7.06 3.83 -3.68
CA PHE A 38 -7.50 4.21 -5.01
C PHE A 38 -6.36 4.09 -6.01
N LEU A 39 -6.61 3.51 -7.16
CA LEU A 39 -5.70 3.49 -8.29
C LEU A 39 -6.30 4.34 -9.42
N TYR A 40 -5.64 5.43 -9.72
CA TYR A 40 -5.89 6.28 -10.89
C TYR A 40 -4.84 5.97 -11.95
N PHE A 41 -5.26 5.88 -13.21
CA PHE A 41 -4.31 5.59 -14.28
C PHE A 41 -4.78 6.14 -15.62
N ASN A 42 -3.82 6.44 -16.47
CA ASN A 42 -4.01 6.70 -17.89
C ASN A 42 -3.10 5.78 -18.72
N LYS A 43 -2.87 6.09 -19.98
CA LYS A 43 -2.04 5.28 -20.87
C LYS A 43 -0.60 5.10 -20.37
N PHE A 44 -0.01 6.10 -19.70
CA PHE A 44 1.42 6.13 -19.37
C PHE A 44 1.70 6.22 -17.88
N GLU A 45 0.75 6.63 -17.09
CA GLU A 45 0.94 6.97 -15.69
C GLU A 45 -0.09 6.31 -14.79
N SER A 46 0.32 6.02 -13.57
CA SER A 46 -0.59 5.61 -12.51
C SER A 46 -0.22 6.22 -11.16
N SER A 47 -1.23 6.49 -10.35
CA SER A 47 -1.08 6.88 -8.95
C SER A 47 -1.94 5.95 -8.09
N TYR A 48 -1.29 5.21 -7.20
CA TYR A 48 -1.95 4.41 -6.18
C TYR A 48 -1.89 5.14 -4.86
N GLN A 49 -3.03 5.45 -4.30
CA GLN A 49 -3.16 6.26 -3.10
C GLN A 49 -3.88 5.47 -2.02
N THR A 50 -3.31 5.44 -0.82
CA THR A 50 -3.96 4.92 0.37
C THR A 50 -4.32 6.08 1.27
N ASN A 51 -5.60 6.34 1.40
CA ASN A 51 -6.07 7.44 2.24
C ASN A 51 -6.43 6.91 3.64
N PHE A 52 -5.74 7.40 4.64
CA PHE A 52 -5.99 7.05 6.03
C PHE A 52 -7.15 7.83 6.65
N GLN A 53 -7.65 8.89 6.00
CA GLN A 53 -8.71 9.74 6.55
C GLN A 53 -10.09 9.05 6.64
N ASN A 54 -10.35 8.07 5.78
CA ASN A 54 -11.62 7.33 5.79
C ASN A 54 -11.60 6.11 6.72
N ASN A 55 -10.44 5.78 7.26
CA ASN A 55 -10.38 4.80 8.32
C ASN A 55 -10.76 5.55 9.60
N GLN A 56 -11.95 5.33 10.09
CA GLN A 56 -12.32 5.66 11.46
C GLN A 56 -11.42 4.85 12.41
N ILE A 57 -10.15 5.27 12.51
CA ILE A 57 -9.41 5.01 13.71
C ILE A 57 -10.06 5.96 14.70
N PRO A 58 -10.81 5.45 15.68
CA PRO A 58 -11.40 6.32 16.69
C PRO A 58 -10.27 7.19 17.23
N ASP A 59 -10.55 8.46 17.50
CA ASP A 59 -9.61 9.39 18.14
C ASP A 59 -9.08 8.74 19.42
N LYS A 60 -7.99 7.99 19.27
CA LYS A 60 -7.32 7.35 20.40
C LYS A 60 -6.14 8.24 20.76
N GLU A 61 -6.36 9.09 21.70
CA GLU A 61 -5.28 9.80 22.38
C GLU A 61 -4.45 8.78 23.15
N PHE A 62 -3.16 8.61 22.78
CA PHE A 62 -2.25 7.80 23.58
C PHE A 62 -1.66 8.68 24.68
N LYS A 63 -2.25 8.62 25.86
CA LYS A 63 -1.64 9.18 27.07
C LYS A 63 -1.08 8.04 27.90
N LEU A 64 0.21 8.13 28.22
CA LEU A 64 0.80 7.24 29.20
C LEU A 64 0.15 7.54 30.57
N ASN A 65 -0.70 6.67 31.03
CA ASN A 65 -1.20 6.75 32.39
C ASN A 65 -0.22 5.99 33.29
N SER A 66 0.63 6.74 33.98
CA SER A 66 1.65 6.17 34.88
C SER A 66 1.09 5.32 36.02
N LYS A 67 -0.21 5.42 36.32
CA LYS A 67 -0.87 4.60 37.35
C LYS A 67 -1.42 3.28 36.81
N THR A 68 -1.72 3.18 35.53
CA THR A 68 -2.35 2.00 34.91
C THR A 68 -1.48 1.32 33.85
N ASN A 69 -0.27 1.84 33.57
CA ASN A 69 0.60 1.39 32.47
C ASN A 69 -0.13 1.31 31.11
N THR A 70 -1.13 2.12 30.90
CA THR A 70 -1.84 2.21 29.61
C THR A 70 -1.32 3.37 28.78
N ILE A 71 -1.06 3.09 27.51
CA ILE A 71 -0.68 4.11 26.52
C ILE A 71 -1.94 4.49 25.75
N ASN A 72 -2.35 5.72 25.82
CA ASN A 72 -3.41 6.27 24.97
C ASN A 72 -2.78 6.95 23.77
N ILE A 73 -3.12 6.52 22.55
CA ILE A 73 -2.61 7.11 21.31
C ILE A 73 -3.65 8.10 20.79
N SER A 74 -3.30 9.39 20.72
CA SER A 74 -4.13 10.37 20.02
C SER A 74 -3.65 10.54 18.57
N ASN A 75 -4.57 10.50 17.64
CA ASN A 75 -4.32 10.70 16.21
C ASN A 75 -4.23 12.19 15.81
N SER A 76 -3.82 13.08 16.69
CA SER A 76 -3.59 14.48 16.35
C SER A 76 -2.31 14.62 15.51
N GLY A 77 -2.41 14.41 14.21
CA GLY A 77 -1.28 14.60 13.31
C GLY A 77 -1.13 13.55 12.20
N ILE A 78 -2.18 12.81 11.90
CA ILE A 78 -2.14 11.91 10.73
C ILE A 78 -1.97 12.76 9.49
N ASP A 79 -0.91 12.46 8.76
CA ASP A 79 -0.66 13.05 7.46
C ASP A 79 -1.84 12.78 6.51
N SER A 80 -2.55 13.85 6.16
CA SER A 80 -3.72 13.80 5.27
C SER A 80 -3.39 13.34 3.86
N LEU A 81 -2.11 13.32 3.47
CA LEU A 81 -1.68 12.91 2.15
C LEU A 81 -1.58 11.38 1.99
N GLY A 82 -1.39 10.65 3.10
CA GLY A 82 -1.28 9.19 3.08
C GLY A 82 -0.08 8.66 2.27
N GLN A 83 -0.16 7.39 1.90
CA GLN A 83 0.81 6.77 1.00
C GLN A 83 0.41 6.99 -0.45
N ILE A 84 1.32 7.52 -1.26
CA ILE A 84 1.15 7.71 -2.70
C ILE A 84 2.27 6.98 -3.42
N ILE A 85 1.92 6.15 -4.39
CA ILE A 85 2.87 5.46 -5.26
C ILE A 85 2.56 5.85 -6.70
N TYR A 86 3.43 6.65 -7.29
CA TYR A 86 3.36 7.10 -8.67
C TYR A 86 4.27 6.24 -9.56
N ARG A 87 3.80 5.95 -10.77
CA ARG A 87 4.58 5.30 -11.82
C ARG A 87 4.36 5.98 -13.16
N ASN A 88 5.45 6.06 -13.93
CA ASN A 88 5.40 6.45 -15.32
C ASN A 88 6.10 5.38 -16.18
N PHE A 89 5.34 4.72 -17.04
CA PHE A 89 5.82 3.62 -17.89
C PHE A 89 6.71 4.12 -19.04
N LYS A 90 6.54 5.37 -19.48
CA LYS A 90 7.35 5.96 -20.54
C LYS A 90 8.76 6.28 -20.06
N THR A 91 8.88 6.83 -18.87
CA THR A 91 10.17 7.24 -18.28
C THR A 91 10.78 6.17 -17.38
N LYS A 92 10.07 5.07 -17.11
CA LYS A 92 10.46 4.05 -16.13
C LYS A 92 10.68 4.63 -14.72
N GLU A 93 9.90 5.61 -14.36
CA GLU A 93 9.98 6.30 -13.08
C GLU A 93 9.00 5.68 -12.08
N ILE A 94 9.49 5.40 -10.86
CA ILE A 94 8.67 5.07 -9.71
C ILE A 94 9.05 6.03 -8.58
N LYS A 95 8.06 6.73 -8.05
CA LYS A 95 8.21 7.55 -6.83
C LYS A 95 7.13 7.18 -5.85
N PHE A 96 7.50 7.03 -4.59
CA PHE A 96 6.50 6.84 -3.55
C PHE A 96 6.78 7.69 -2.33
N ARG A 97 5.68 8.15 -1.72
CA ARG A 97 5.70 8.83 -0.46
C ARG A 97 5.25 7.87 0.63
N VAL A 98 6.02 7.81 1.70
CA VAL A 98 5.74 6.99 2.87
C VAL A 98 6.00 7.80 4.14
N MET A 99 5.16 7.62 5.14
CA MET A 99 5.39 8.18 6.46
C MET A 99 6.30 7.27 7.28
N GLU A 100 7.28 7.86 7.93
CA GLU A 100 8.13 7.19 8.91
C GLU A 100 7.62 7.43 10.34
N SER A 101 7.13 8.64 10.59
CA SER A 101 6.58 9.05 11.87
C SER A 101 5.41 10.01 11.65
N ILE A 102 4.82 10.48 12.73
CA ILE A 102 3.74 11.48 12.68
C ILE A 102 4.16 12.78 11.98
N THR A 103 5.45 13.13 12.06
CA THR A 103 6.00 14.38 11.53
C THR A 103 6.85 14.24 10.31
N ASP A 104 7.36 13.02 10.04
CA ASP A 104 8.37 12.80 9.02
C ASP A 104 7.85 11.87 7.92
N ALA A 105 8.06 12.27 6.68
CA ALA A 105 7.78 11.48 5.50
C ALA A 105 9.01 11.40 4.59
N TYR A 106 9.13 10.29 3.87
CA TYR A 106 10.10 10.14 2.80
C TYR A 106 9.42 10.18 1.44
N LEU A 107 10.06 10.88 0.51
CA LEU A 107 9.83 10.73 -0.91
C LEU A 107 10.94 9.84 -1.46
N VAL A 108 10.60 8.62 -1.83
CA VAL A 108 11.56 7.62 -2.28
C VAL A 108 11.51 7.52 -3.80
N GLU A 109 12.66 7.68 -4.43
CA GLU A 109 12.85 7.30 -5.83
C GLU A 109 13.22 5.82 -5.87
N ASP A 110 12.33 5.02 -6.42
CA ASP A 110 12.42 3.57 -6.44
C ASP A 110 12.95 3.06 -7.79
N ASN A 111 13.58 1.88 -7.79
CA ASN A 111 14.02 1.27 -9.03
C ASN A 111 12.86 0.62 -9.78
N TRP A 112 12.94 0.68 -11.11
CA TRP A 112 12.01 -0.02 -11.97
C TRP A 112 12.38 -1.51 -12.02
N LEU A 113 11.81 -2.30 -11.13
CA LEU A 113 12.02 -3.75 -11.07
C LEU A 113 10.90 -4.46 -11.81
N GLU A 114 11.25 -5.19 -12.87
CA GLU A 114 10.30 -6.04 -13.58
C GLU A 114 9.94 -7.27 -12.74
N ILE A 115 8.67 -7.66 -12.78
CA ILE A 115 8.18 -8.83 -12.06
C ILE A 115 7.98 -9.96 -13.06
N ASN A 116 8.69 -11.07 -12.86
CA ASN A 116 8.50 -12.26 -13.67
C ASN A 116 7.24 -13.00 -13.22
N TRP A 117 6.16 -12.82 -13.98
CA TRP A 117 4.87 -13.44 -13.72
C TRP A 117 4.73 -14.78 -14.39
N THR A 118 4.27 -15.79 -13.64
CA THR A 118 3.75 -17.05 -14.19
C THR A 118 2.24 -16.94 -14.24
N ILE A 119 1.66 -17.01 -15.43
CA ILE A 119 0.20 -16.96 -15.63
C ILE A 119 -0.34 -18.38 -15.61
N PHE A 120 -1.42 -18.60 -14.86
CA PHE A 120 -2.07 -19.92 -14.71
C PHE A 120 -3.38 -19.95 -15.48
N ASP A 121 -3.82 -21.14 -15.86
CA ASP A 121 -5.13 -21.37 -16.50
C ASP A 121 -6.25 -21.52 -15.46
N GLU A 122 -6.31 -20.55 -14.53
CA GLU A 122 -7.31 -20.45 -13.49
C GLU A 122 -8.03 -19.12 -13.62
N TYR A 123 -9.35 -19.16 -13.56
CA TYR A 123 -10.22 -17.99 -13.77
C TYR A 123 -11.25 -17.89 -12.68
N LYS A 124 -11.67 -16.65 -12.40
CA LYS A 124 -12.83 -16.31 -11.58
C LYS A 124 -13.41 -14.98 -12.05
N GLU A 125 -14.41 -14.48 -11.32
CA GLU A 125 -14.99 -13.14 -11.55
C GLU A 125 -14.72 -12.22 -10.36
N ILE A 126 -14.39 -10.95 -10.64
CA ILE A 126 -14.24 -9.88 -9.67
C ILE A 126 -14.91 -8.63 -10.25
N GLU A 127 -15.91 -8.10 -9.55
CA GLU A 127 -16.64 -6.88 -9.93
C GLU A 127 -17.13 -6.89 -11.39
N GLY A 128 -17.63 -8.05 -11.85
CA GLY A 128 -18.14 -8.24 -13.21
C GLY A 128 -17.07 -8.48 -14.28
N TYR A 129 -15.79 -8.51 -13.93
CA TYR A 129 -14.69 -8.78 -14.85
C TYR A 129 -14.20 -10.22 -14.73
N LYS A 130 -13.99 -10.89 -15.86
CA LYS A 130 -13.28 -12.17 -15.87
C LYS A 130 -11.81 -11.91 -15.57
N VAL A 131 -11.28 -12.58 -14.53
CA VAL A 131 -9.89 -12.44 -14.10
C VAL A 131 -9.16 -13.76 -14.20
N GLN A 132 -7.87 -13.68 -14.56
CA GLN A 132 -6.95 -14.80 -14.67
C GLN A 132 -5.91 -14.71 -13.55
N LYS A 133 -5.54 -15.88 -13.01
CA LYS A 133 -4.53 -15.98 -11.94
C LYS A 133 -3.12 -15.83 -12.48
N ALA A 134 -2.27 -15.14 -11.72
CA ALA A 134 -0.84 -15.14 -11.91
C ALA A 134 -0.09 -15.20 -10.58
N GLY A 135 1.14 -15.67 -10.61
CA GLY A 135 2.04 -15.72 -9.46
C GLY A 135 3.41 -15.16 -9.81
N GLY A 136 4.06 -14.51 -8.88
CA GLY A 136 5.39 -13.94 -9.08
C GLY A 136 6.10 -13.64 -7.78
N TYR A 137 7.39 -13.35 -7.89
CA TYR A 137 8.20 -12.88 -6.76
C TYR A 137 8.55 -11.41 -6.96
N PHE A 138 8.36 -10.63 -5.93
CA PHE A 138 8.75 -9.23 -5.91
C PHE A 138 9.33 -8.88 -4.56
N ARG A 139 10.55 -8.34 -4.54
CA ARG A 139 11.28 -7.96 -3.31
C ARG A 139 11.32 -9.08 -2.25
N GLY A 140 11.66 -10.30 -2.70
CA GLY A 140 11.78 -11.47 -1.82
C GLY A 140 10.47 -12.08 -1.32
N ARG A 141 9.32 -11.56 -1.75
CA ARG A 141 7.99 -12.07 -1.38
C ARG A 141 7.26 -12.68 -2.57
N LYS A 142 6.51 -13.74 -2.32
CA LYS A 142 5.63 -14.36 -3.31
C LYS A 142 4.28 -13.65 -3.29
N TYR A 143 3.81 -13.26 -4.46
CA TYR A 143 2.47 -12.72 -4.67
C TYR A 143 1.65 -13.63 -5.56
N ILE A 144 0.38 -13.79 -5.21
CA ILE A 144 -0.66 -14.37 -6.06
C ILE A 144 -1.58 -13.22 -6.43
N VAL A 145 -1.86 -13.08 -7.73
CA VAL A 145 -2.68 -11.98 -8.23
C VAL A 145 -3.75 -12.50 -9.19
N TRP A 146 -4.81 -11.71 -9.34
CA TRP A 146 -5.86 -11.91 -10.31
C TRP A 146 -5.99 -10.65 -11.15
N PHE A 147 -5.85 -10.78 -12.46
CA PHE A 147 -5.85 -9.66 -13.39
C PHE A 147 -6.84 -9.87 -14.51
N THR A 148 -7.40 -8.79 -15.05
CA THR A 148 -8.29 -8.81 -16.20
C THR A 148 -7.64 -8.23 -17.44
N ARG A 149 -7.83 -8.92 -18.59
CA ARG A 149 -7.41 -8.42 -19.91
C ARG A 149 -8.43 -7.44 -20.51
N GLU A 150 -9.64 -7.36 -19.94
CA GLU A 150 -10.70 -6.46 -20.39
C GLU A 150 -10.35 -4.99 -20.15
N ILE A 151 -9.43 -4.73 -19.21
CA ILE A 151 -8.83 -3.43 -18.96
C ILE A 151 -7.35 -3.49 -19.39
N PRO A 152 -7.02 -3.09 -20.64
CA PRO A 152 -5.70 -3.35 -21.23
C PRO A 152 -4.66 -2.34 -20.72
N CYS A 153 -4.27 -2.48 -19.46
CA CYS A 153 -3.19 -1.72 -18.85
C CYS A 153 -2.35 -2.64 -17.97
N SER A 154 -1.08 -2.27 -17.72
CA SER A 154 -0.18 -3.11 -16.93
C SER A 154 -0.07 -2.65 -15.48
N TYR A 155 -1.14 -2.11 -14.91
CA TYR A 155 -1.14 -1.55 -13.57
C TYR A 155 -1.76 -2.48 -12.53
N GLY A 156 -1.50 -2.17 -11.26
CA GLY A 156 -2.10 -2.85 -10.12
C GLY A 156 -1.92 -2.08 -8.83
N PRO A 157 -2.51 -2.57 -7.74
CA PRO A 157 -2.40 -1.95 -6.44
C PRO A 157 -0.96 -2.02 -5.90
N TRP A 158 -0.62 -1.08 -5.05
CA TRP A 158 0.70 -0.91 -4.45
C TRP A 158 1.78 -0.83 -5.54
N LYS A 159 2.85 -1.63 -5.47
CA LYS A 159 3.97 -1.65 -6.42
C LYS A 159 3.89 -2.79 -7.44
N LEU A 160 2.77 -3.50 -7.52
CA LEU A 160 2.61 -4.62 -8.44
C LEU A 160 2.13 -4.13 -9.82
N PHE A 161 2.78 -4.61 -10.88
CA PHE A 161 2.50 -4.24 -12.27
C PHE A 161 3.09 -5.25 -13.26
N GLY A 162 2.90 -5.05 -14.56
CA GLY A 162 3.60 -5.80 -15.61
C GLY A 162 2.83 -6.98 -16.21
N LEU A 163 1.60 -7.24 -15.77
CA LEU A 163 0.71 -8.19 -16.42
C LEU A 163 0.01 -7.54 -17.63
N PRO A 164 -0.45 -8.34 -18.61
CA PRO A 164 -1.18 -7.82 -19.78
C PRO A 164 -2.64 -7.50 -19.44
N GLY A 165 -2.86 -6.73 -18.39
CA GLY A 165 -4.16 -6.33 -17.88
C GLY A 165 -4.10 -5.82 -16.45
N LEU A 166 -5.19 -5.19 -16.01
CA LEU A 166 -5.29 -4.60 -14.68
C LEU A 166 -5.37 -5.67 -13.59
N ILE A 167 -4.53 -5.55 -12.56
CA ILE A 167 -4.58 -6.42 -11.39
C ILE A 167 -5.73 -5.97 -10.47
N LEU A 168 -6.73 -6.82 -10.30
CA LEU A 168 -7.89 -6.55 -9.46
C LEU A 168 -7.78 -7.13 -8.05
N GLU A 169 -6.97 -8.17 -7.86
CA GLU A 169 -6.74 -8.74 -6.53
C GLU A 169 -5.28 -9.16 -6.38
N THR A 170 -4.75 -8.95 -5.19
CA THR A 170 -3.42 -9.40 -4.78
C THR A 170 -3.49 -10.11 -3.44
N TYR A 171 -2.64 -11.10 -3.26
CA TYR A 171 -2.53 -11.86 -2.02
C TYR A 171 -1.07 -12.22 -1.73
N ASP A 172 -0.61 -11.93 -0.51
CA ASP A 172 0.67 -12.41 0.03
C ASP A 172 0.39 -13.62 0.93
N PRO A 173 0.79 -14.84 0.51
CA PRO A 173 0.52 -16.05 1.28
C PRO A 173 1.23 -16.10 2.64
N LYS A 174 2.38 -15.43 2.78
CA LYS A 174 3.17 -15.39 4.01
C LYS A 174 2.51 -14.49 5.05
N LEU A 175 2.09 -13.30 4.65
CA LEU A 175 1.43 -12.33 5.53
C LEU A 175 -0.08 -12.61 5.66
N LYS A 176 -0.65 -13.47 4.81
CA LYS A 176 -2.09 -13.77 4.75
C LYS A 176 -2.96 -12.52 4.56
N ASN A 177 -2.43 -11.55 3.85
CA ASN A 177 -3.12 -10.30 3.54
C ASN A 177 -3.18 -10.04 2.04
N GLY A 178 -4.04 -9.15 1.64
CA GLY A 178 -4.20 -8.79 0.24
C GLY A 178 -5.00 -7.52 0.04
N LYS A 179 -5.24 -7.22 -1.21
CA LYS A 179 -6.05 -6.10 -1.68
C LYS A 179 -6.96 -6.60 -2.78
N ARG A 180 -8.24 -6.24 -2.74
CA ARG A 180 -9.23 -6.61 -3.75
C ARG A 180 -10.00 -5.38 -4.21
N ALA A 181 -10.15 -5.23 -5.52
CA ALA A 181 -10.99 -4.22 -6.12
C ALA A 181 -12.45 -4.42 -5.69
N VAL A 182 -13.13 -3.32 -5.36
CA VAL A 182 -14.53 -3.30 -4.92
C VAL A 182 -15.36 -2.29 -5.70
N ASN A 183 -14.70 -1.42 -6.46
CA ASN A 183 -15.37 -0.49 -7.36
C ASN A 183 -14.44 -0.15 -8.53
N ILE A 184 -14.93 -0.30 -9.75
CA ILE A 184 -14.16 -0.11 -10.97
C ILE A 184 -14.92 0.81 -11.89
N CYS A 185 -14.35 1.97 -12.19
CA CYS A 185 -14.83 2.83 -13.25
C CYS A 185 -13.86 2.77 -14.43
N TYR A 186 -14.27 2.10 -15.53
CA TYR A 186 -13.49 2.00 -16.75
C TYR A 186 -14.38 1.74 -17.97
N PRO A 187 -14.29 2.52 -19.06
CA PRO A 187 -13.52 3.77 -19.14
C PRO A 187 -14.15 4.89 -18.32
N CYS A 188 -13.32 5.74 -17.71
CA CYS A 188 -13.76 6.93 -17.02
C CYS A 188 -13.02 8.14 -17.55
N ILE A 189 -13.72 9.26 -17.67
CA ILE A 189 -13.14 10.57 -17.93
C ILE A 189 -12.98 11.27 -16.59
N PHE A 190 -11.77 11.65 -16.24
CA PHE A 190 -11.52 12.51 -15.07
C PHE A 190 -11.02 13.86 -15.55
N ASP A 191 -11.43 14.88 -14.85
CA ASP A 191 -10.96 16.26 -15.06
C ASP A 191 -9.84 16.62 -14.07
N PHE A 192 -8.91 15.70 -13.86
CA PHE A 192 -7.74 15.97 -13.02
C PHE A 192 -6.50 15.22 -13.53
N GLU A 193 -5.33 15.79 -13.26
CA GLU A 193 -4.04 15.16 -13.55
C GLU A 193 -3.71 14.06 -12.53
N ILE A 194 -3.01 13.00 -12.98
CA ILE A 194 -2.51 11.96 -12.08
C ILE A 194 -1.46 12.56 -11.18
N GLU A 195 -1.73 12.54 -9.88
CA GLU A 195 -0.90 13.21 -8.89
C GLU A 195 0.42 12.48 -8.66
N LYS A 196 1.52 13.24 -8.77
CA LYS A 196 2.85 12.81 -8.30
C LYS A 196 3.00 13.16 -6.83
N PRO A 197 3.66 12.30 -6.04
CA PRO A 197 3.97 12.67 -4.67
C PRO A 197 4.89 13.89 -4.62
N LYS A 198 4.53 14.86 -3.78
CA LYS A 198 5.25 16.12 -3.63
C LYS A 198 6.21 16.06 -2.45
N GLU A 199 7.29 16.84 -2.53
CA GLU A 199 8.31 16.95 -1.47
C GLU A 199 7.83 17.66 -0.19
N LYS A 200 6.59 18.15 -0.18
CA LYS A 200 6.06 18.89 0.96
C LYS A 200 6.16 18.05 2.25
N ASN A 201 6.95 18.53 3.21
CA ASN A 201 7.23 17.90 4.50
C ASN A 201 7.83 16.48 4.37
N SER A 202 8.62 16.22 3.33
CA SER A 202 9.29 14.94 3.12
C SER A 202 10.75 15.12 2.72
N ARG A 203 11.59 14.14 3.10
CA ARG A 203 12.99 14.09 2.64
C ARG A 203 13.08 13.18 1.43
N THR A 204 13.70 13.67 0.35
CA THR A 204 13.94 12.82 -0.83
C THR A 204 15.15 11.92 -0.57
N ILE A 205 14.95 10.61 -0.72
CA ILE A 205 16.00 9.59 -0.58
C ILE A 205 15.92 8.56 -1.71
N LYS A 206 17.05 7.92 -1.97
CA LYS A 206 17.10 6.80 -2.92
C LYS A 206 16.61 5.51 -2.26
N GLU A 207 16.07 4.60 -3.05
CA GLU A 207 15.54 3.32 -2.63
C GLU A 207 16.50 2.53 -1.70
N HIS A 208 17.77 2.41 -2.08
CA HIS A 208 18.74 1.63 -1.30
C HIS A 208 18.96 2.19 0.10
N VAL A 209 18.84 3.50 0.29
CA VAL A 209 18.91 4.14 1.61
C VAL A 209 17.66 3.79 2.42
N TYR A 210 16.48 3.91 1.81
CA TYR A 210 15.22 3.60 2.47
C TYR A 210 15.17 2.15 2.95
N TYR A 211 15.46 1.17 2.08
CA TYR A 211 15.40 -0.25 2.47
C TYR A 211 16.56 -0.71 3.35
N ARG A 212 17.71 -0.04 3.33
CA ARG A 212 18.78 -0.27 4.31
C ARG A 212 18.28 0.00 5.73
N ASP A 213 17.54 1.09 5.90
CA ASP A 213 17.05 1.54 7.19
C ASP A 213 15.70 0.84 7.57
N HIS A 214 15.04 0.20 6.59
CA HIS A 214 13.78 -0.53 6.74
C HIS A 214 13.84 -1.94 6.12
N PRO A 215 14.67 -2.84 6.64
CA PRO A 215 14.93 -4.16 6.01
C PRO A 215 13.71 -5.11 6.02
N HIS A 216 12.64 -4.76 6.69
CA HIS A 216 11.42 -5.58 6.82
C HIS A 216 10.34 -5.26 5.77
N LEU A 217 10.53 -4.22 4.97
CA LEU A 217 9.62 -3.78 3.91
C LEU A 217 10.06 -4.30 2.56
#